data_e9504dda2455b3da8a27bf7d043a31d0
#
_entry.id   e9504dda2455b3da8a27bf7d043a31d0
#
_cell.length_a   1.000
_cell.length_b   1.000
_cell.length_c   1.000
_cell.angle_alpha   90.00
_cell.angle_beta   90.00
_cell.angle_gamma   90.00
#
_symmetry.space_group_name_H-M   'P 1'
#
loop_
_entity.id
_entity.type
_entity.pdbx_description
1 polymer ?
#
loop_
_entity_poly.entity_id
_entity_poly.type
_entity_poly.pdbx_seq_one_letter_code
_entity_poly.pdbx_strand_id
1 'polypeptide(L)'
;MINQEHTEIPNWFLNYVIGGTTAVILLCLSYTNKLLRSLVSDTVNPIEICEKINRLKGPEYIAHGILFFALILRGWWQIGFLNFPFIFYNYAQYIGGEYWLDYTKVFSRLSKELRMVNAQALFFILIISGTCLEWVFWVPPRYVPMDSGYHIVKNIQQSH
;
A
#
# COMPACT_ATOMS: atom_id res chain seq x y z
N MET A 1 -8.15 -39.71 2.11
CA MET A 1 -7.33 -38.65 2.70
C MET A 1 -7.08 -37.60 1.63
N ILE A 2 -7.83 -36.52 1.67
CA ILE A 2 -7.67 -35.41 0.70
C ILE A 2 -6.54 -34.55 1.27
N ASN A 3 -5.36 -34.58 0.63
CA ASN A 3 -4.30 -33.61 0.89
C ASN A 3 -4.84 -32.24 0.54
N GLN A 4 -5.24 -31.47 1.54
CA GLN A 4 -5.37 -30.03 1.40
C GLN A 4 -3.95 -29.46 1.34
N GLU A 5 -3.37 -29.38 0.14
CA GLU A 5 -2.31 -28.44 -0.13
C GLU A 5 -2.93 -27.04 0.04
N HIS A 6 -2.79 -26.47 1.24
CA HIS A 6 -3.00 -25.05 1.44
C HIS A 6 -1.96 -24.34 0.58
N THR A 7 -2.38 -23.87 -0.59
CA THR A 7 -1.60 -22.93 -1.39
C THR A 7 -1.57 -21.59 -0.65
N GLU A 8 -0.77 -21.56 0.42
CA GLU A 8 -0.50 -20.30 1.12
C GLU A 8 0.27 -19.37 0.18
N ILE A 9 -0.30 -18.19 -0.09
CA ILE A 9 0.38 -17.18 -0.89
C ILE A 9 1.70 -16.82 -0.19
N PRO A 10 2.85 -16.96 -0.85
CA PRO A 10 4.13 -16.76 -0.19
C PRO A 10 4.29 -15.30 0.26
N ASN A 11 4.78 -15.10 1.47
CA ASN A 11 4.95 -13.78 2.09
C ASN A 11 5.81 -12.82 1.26
N TRP A 12 6.82 -13.32 0.56
CA TRP A 12 7.64 -12.49 -0.32
C TRP A 12 6.82 -11.88 -1.47
N PHE A 13 5.87 -12.65 -2.03
CA PHE A 13 4.99 -12.15 -3.09
C PHE A 13 4.09 -11.01 -2.57
N LEU A 14 3.48 -11.19 -1.39
CA LEU A 14 2.65 -10.16 -0.76
C LEU A 14 3.46 -8.89 -0.47
N ASN A 15 4.72 -9.01 -0.03
CA ASN A 15 5.58 -7.86 0.19
C ASN A 15 5.87 -7.10 -1.11
N TYR A 16 6.08 -7.79 -2.24
CA TYR A 16 6.20 -7.13 -3.55
C TYR A 16 4.92 -6.40 -3.95
N VAL A 17 3.76 -7.01 -3.74
CA VAL A 17 2.47 -6.38 -4.04
C VAL A 17 2.26 -5.14 -3.15
N ILE A 18 2.53 -5.23 -1.85
CA ILE A 18 2.42 -4.10 -0.91
C ILE A 18 3.39 -2.98 -1.30
N GLY A 19 4.66 -3.29 -1.53
CA GLY A 19 5.66 -2.30 -1.92
C GLY A 19 5.34 -1.64 -3.27
N GLY A 20 4.98 -2.44 -4.27
CA GLY A 20 4.64 -1.95 -5.61
C GLY A 20 3.39 -1.06 -5.61
N THR A 21 2.30 -1.49 -4.96
CA THR A 21 1.07 -0.69 -4.87
C THR A 21 1.30 0.59 -4.07
N THR A 22 2.06 0.53 -2.97
CA THR A 22 2.40 1.72 -2.18
C THR A 22 3.24 2.72 -2.99
N ALA A 23 4.19 2.23 -3.79
CA ALA A 23 4.99 3.09 -4.68
C ALA A 23 4.10 3.77 -5.74
N VAL A 24 3.16 3.06 -6.36
CA VAL A 24 2.21 3.64 -7.32
C VAL A 24 1.36 4.72 -6.65
N ILE A 25 0.81 4.46 -5.47
CA ILE A 25 0.03 5.46 -4.72
C ILE A 25 0.88 6.71 -4.43
N LEU A 26 2.11 6.54 -3.94
CA LEU A 26 3.01 7.67 -3.66
C LEU A 26 3.35 8.49 -4.90
N LEU A 27 3.53 7.86 -6.06
CA LEU A 27 3.73 8.57 -7.32
C LEU A 27 2.50 9.37 -7.72
N CYS A 28 1.30 8.79 -7.63
CA CYS A 28 0.04 9.47 -7.90
C CYS A 28 -0.16 10.68 -6.95
N LEU A 29 0.02 10.48 -5.64
CA LEU A 29 -0.10 11.53 -4.63
C LEU A 29 0.93 12.65 -4.81
N SER A 30 2.18 12.31 -5.13
CA SER A 30 3.25 13.28 -5.37
C SER A 30 2.95 14.14 -6.59
N TYR A 31 2.44 13.52 -7.66
CA TYR A 31 2.06 14.23 -8.88
C TYR A 31 0.82 15.10 -8.63
N THR A 32 -0.20 14.58 -7.94
CA THR A 32 -1.39 15.34 -7.54
C THR A 32 -1.02 16.54 -6.67
N ASN A 33 -0.12 16.36 -5.69
CA ASN A 33 0.38 17.45 -4.85
C ASN A 33 1.07 18.55 -5.68
N LYS A 34 1.91 18.15 -6.64
CA LYS A 34 2.56 19.10 -7.56
C LYS A 34 1.52 19.90 -8.36
N LEU A 35 0.49 19.23 -8.91
CA LEU A 35 -0.56 19.87 -9.67
C LEU A 35 -1.40 20.85 -8.82
N LEU A 36 -1.78 20.43 -7.60
CA LEU A 36 -2.51 21.30 -6.67
C LEU A 36 -1.69 22.53 -6.25
N ARG A 37 -0.38 22.37 -6.05
CA ARG A 37 0.49 23.50 -5.74
C ARG A 37 0.65 24.49 -6.90
N SER A 38 0.64 23.99 -8.14
CA SER A 38 0.67 24.88 -9.30
C SER A 38 -0.61 25.71 -9.46
N LEU A 39 -1.75 25.22 -8.93
CA LEU A 39 -2.98 26.03 -8.82
C LEU A 39 -2.84 27.13 -7.76
N VAL A 40 -2.13 26.88 -6.66
CA VAL A 40 -1.86 27.92 -5.63
C VAL A 40 -1.05 29.07 -6.20
N SER A 41 -0.11 28.76 -7.09
CA SER A 41 0.75 29.79 -7.72
C SER A 41 0.10 30.52 -8.90
N ASP A 42 -1.15 30.16 -9.24
CA ASP A 42 -1.94 30.75 -10.34
C ASP A 42 -1.21 30.81 -11.70
N THR A 43 -0.33 29.82 -11.93
CA THR A 43 0.51 29.76 -13.14
C THR A 43 -0.07 28.92 -14.25
N VAL A 44 -1.20 28.21 -14.02
CA VAL A 44 -1.74 27.20 -14.91
C VAL A 44 -3.27 27.23 -15.01
N ASN A 45 -3.80 26.76 -16.13
CA ASN A 45 -5.25 26.69 -16.36
C ASN A 45 -5.91 25.67 -15.39
N PRO A 46 -6.87 26.11 -14.53
CA PRO A 46 -7.56 25.23 -13.59
C PRO A 46 -8.29 24.05 -14.26
N ILE A 47 -8.84 24.23 -15.44
CA ILE A 47 -9.58 23.19 -16.18
C ILE A 47 -8.64 22.03 -16.50
N GLU A 48 -7.48 22.32 -17.07
CA GLU A 48 -6.49 21.31 -17.45
C GLU A 48 -5.97 20.54 -16.23
N ILE A 49 -5.71 21.24 -15.13
CA ILE A 49 -5.22 20.63 -13.89
C ILE A 49 -6.29 19.69 -13.29
N CYS A 50 -7.53 20.14 -13.20
CA CYS A 50 -8.63 19.30 -12.69
C CYS A 50 -8.79 18.03 -13.53
N GLU A 51 -8.70 18.13 -14.86
CA GLU A 51 -8.78 16.97 -15.73
C GLU A 51 -7.61 15.97 -15.47
N LYS A 52 -6.39 16.48 -15.35
CA LYS A 52 -5.21 15.64 -15.04
C LYS A 52 -5.36 14.93 -13.69
N ILE A 53 -5.80 15.65 -12.65
CA ILE A 53 -6.03 15.06 -11.31
C ILE A 53 -7.13 14.01 -11.38
N ASN A 54 -8.23 14.30 -12.06
CA ASN A 54 -9.34 13.37 -12.17
C ASN A 54 -8.97 12.06 -12.88
N ARG A 55 -8.08 12.11 -13.87
CA ARG A 55 -7.55 10.90 -14.52
C ARG A 55 -6.72 10.01 -13.58
N LEU A 56 -6.07 10.60 -12.56
CA LEU A 56 -5.26 9.86 -11.59
C LEU A 56 -6.09 9.23 -10.47
N LYS A 57 -7.25 9.79 -10.14
CA LYS A 57 -8.09 9.30 -9.04
C LYS A 57 -8.52 7.84 -9.23
N GLY A 58 -8.83 7.41 -10.46
CA GLY A 58 -9.24 6.04 -10.75
C GLY A 58 -8.15 5.00 -10.40
N PRO A 59 -6.95 5.08 -11.01
CA PRO A 59 -5.84 4.19 -10.68
C PRO A 59 -5.43 4.22 -9.21
N GLU A 60 -5.42 5.40 -8.59
CA GLU A 60 -5.14 5.58 -7.18
C GLU A 60 -6.12 4.80 -6.30
N TYR A 61 -7.42 4.89 -6.60
CA TYR A 61 -8.47 4.20 -5.87
C TYR A 61 -8.36 2.68 -5.94
N ILE A 62 -8.07 2.16 -7.14
CA ILE A 62 -7.85 0.72 -7.35
C ILE A 62 -6.62 0.26 -6.56
N ALA A 63 -5.53 1.03 -6.59
CA ALA A 63 -4.32 0.71 -5.85
C ALA A 63 -4.55 0.67 -4.33
N HIS A 64 -5.36 1.59 -3.78
CA HIS A 64 -5.76 1.55 -2.36
C HIS A 64 -6.52 0.27 -1.99
N GLY A 65 -7.44 -0.18 -2.85
CA GLY A 65 -8.16 -1.43 -2.65
C GLY A 65 -7.23 -2.65 -2.64
N ILE A 66 -6.33 -2.74 -3.63
CA ILE A 66 -5.34 -3.83 -3.73
C ILE A 66 -4.44 -3.83 -2.49
N LEU A 67 -3.94 -2.67 -2.10
CA LEU A 67 -3.09 -2.53 -0.91
C LEU A 67 -3.80 -2.99 0.36
N PHE A 68 -5.06 -2.60 0.56
CA PHE A 68 -5.85 -3.01 1.72
C PHE A 68 -5.96 -4.54 1.83
N PHE A 69 -6.35 -5.21 0.74
CA PHE A 69 -6.45 -6.67 0.72
C PHE A 69 -5.08 -7.34 0.92
N ALA A 70 -4.03 -6.82 0.31
CA ALA A 70 -2.68 -7.37 0.47
C ALA A 70 -2.18 -7.27 1.91
N LEU A 71 -2.45 -6.16 2.61
CA LEU A 71 -2.12 -5.97 4.03
C LEU A 71 -2.86 -6.96 4.93
N ILE A 72 -4.16 -7.21 4.67
CA ILE A 72 -4.95 -8.20 5.44
C ILE A 72 -4.41 -9.61 5.18
N LEU A 73 -4.17 -10.00 3.94
CA LEU A 73 -3.64 -11.30 3.58
C LEU A 73 -2.24 -11.54 4.17
N ARG A 74 -1.44 -10.47 4.31
CA ARG A 74 -0.12 -10.52 4.95
C ARG A 74 -0.20 -10.69 6.47
N GLY A 75 -1.37 -10.49 7.07
CA GLY A 75 -1.57 -10.49 8.52
C GLY A 75 -1.30 -9.13 9.18
N TRP A 76 -1.07 -8.08 8.40
CA TRP A 76 -0.88 -6.71 8.89
C TRP A 76 -2.22 -5.96 9.02
N TRP A 77 -3.20 -6.63 9.60
CA TRP A 77 -4.56 -6.13 9.73
C TRP A 77 -4.63 -4.77 10.45
N GLN A 78 -3.71 -4.51 11.40
CA GLN A 78 -3.64 -3.23 12.13
C GLN A 78 -3.36 -2.07 11.16
N ILE A 79 -2.38 -2.24 10.25
CA ILE A 79 -2.04 -1.24 9.23
C ILE A 79 -3.17 -1.15 8.20
N GLY A 80 -3.79 -2.26 7.84
CA GLY A 80 -4.97 -2.29 6.99
C GLY A 80 -6.11 -1.44 7.56
N PHE A 81 -6.41 -1.57 8.86
CA PHE A 81 -7.40 -0.74 9.52
C PHE A 81 -7.03 0.74 9.59
N LEU A 82 -5.75 1.08 9.74
CA LEU A 82 -5.30 2.47 9.66
C LEU A 82 -5.47 3.06 8.25
N ASN A 83 -5.48 2.24 7.20
CA ASN A 83 -5.78 2.68 5.84
C ASN A 83 -7.29 2.91 5.60
N PHE A 84 -8.16 2.31 6.43
CA PHE A 84 -9.62 2.39 6.27
C PHE A 84 -10.18 3.81 6.23
N PRO A 85 -9.75 4.77 7.06
CA PRO A 85 -10.22 6.16 6.99
C PRO A 85 -10.02 6.80 5.62
N PHE A 86 -8.91 6.50 4.92
CA PHE A 86 -8.63 7.03 3.59
C PHE A 86 -9.55 6.41 2.53
N ILE A 87 -9.77 5.09 2.61
CA ILE A 87 -10.73 4.39 1.73
C ILE A 87 -12.14 4.93 1.95
N PHE A 88 -12.55 5.08 3.22
CA PHE A 88 -13.87 5.61 3.57
C PHE A 88 -14.04 7.06 3.11
N TYR A 89 -13.02 7.91 3.27
CA TYR A 89 -13.04 9.28 2.78
C TYR A 89 -13.25 9.34 1.26
N ASN A 90 -12.51 8.56 0.52
CA ASN A 90 -12.64 8.46 -0.93
C ASN A 90 -14.03 7.95 -1.34
N TYR A 91 -14.54 6.94 -0.65
CA TYR A 91 -15.88 6.39 -0.88
C TYR A 91 -16.98 7.41 -0.58
N ALA A 92 -16.86 8.16 0.51
CA ALA A 92 -17.79 9.23 0.87
C ALA A 92 -17.81 10.35 -0.18
N GLN A 93 -16.64 10.71 -0.73
CA GLN A 93 -16.56 11.67 -1.86
C GLN A 93 -17.26 11.13 -3.11
N TYR A 94 -17.09 9.83 -3.40
CA TYR A 94 -17.75 9.22 -4.55
C TYR A 94 -19.28 9.26 -4.44
N ILE A 95 -19.85 8.87 -3.31
CA ILE A 95 -21.30 8.92 -3.06
C ILE A 95 -21.82 10.36 -3.06
N GLY A 96 -21.05 11.29 -2.45
CA GLY A 96 -21.42 12.71 -2.37
C GLY A 96 -21.35 13.45 -3.72
N GLY A 97 -20.96 12.77 -4.82
CA GLY A 97 -20.76 13.41 -6.13
C GLY A 97 -19.58 14.38 -6.16
N GLU A 98 -18.75 14.36 -5.11
CA GLU A 98 -17.60 15.24 -4.94
C GLU A 98 -16.28 14.59 -5.40
N TYR A 99 -16.36 13.37 -5.90
CA TYR A 99 -15.21 12.59 -6.35
C TYR A 99 -14.40 13.27 -7.45
N TRP A 100 -15.12 13.86 -8.42
CA TRP A 100 -14.49 14.62 -9.48
C TRP A 100 -14.21 16.05 -9.02
N LEU A 101 -12.98 16.47 -9.24
CA LEU A 101 -12.58 17.84 -8.95
C LEU A 101 -13.16 18.76 -10.00
N ASP A 102 -14.09 19.64 -9.59
CA ASP A 102 -14.73 20.63 -10.45
C ASP A 102 -13.91 21.92 -10.44
N TYR A 103 -13.56 22.41 -11.63
CA TYR A 103 -12.77 23.62 -11.79
C TYR A 103 -13.46 24.86 -11.20
N THR A 104 -14.81 24.87 -11.11
CA THR A 104 -15.57 25.99 -10.52
C THR A 104 -15.42 26.04 -9.00
N LYS A 105 -15.16 24.91 -8.35
CA LYS A 105 -15.06 24.75 -6.89
C LYS A 105 -13.65 24.44 -6.39
N VAL A 106 -12.69 24.30 -7.30
CA VAL A 106 -11.34 23.83 -6.95
C VAL A 106 -10.66 24.73 -5.93
N PHE A 107 -10.73 26.05 -6.08
CA PHE A 107 -10.08 26.99 -5.19
C PHE A 107 -10.66 26.95 -3.76
N SER A 108 -11.96 26.77 -3.61
CA SER A 108 -12.60 26.64 -2.28
C SER A 108 -12.19 25.35 -1.56
N ARG A 109 -11.83 24.30 -2.32
CA ARG A 109 -11.43 22.97 -1.78
C ARG A 109 -9.93 22.76 -1.71
N LEU A 110 -9.14 23.60 -2.35
CA LEU A 110 -7.70 23.45 -2.56
C LEU A 110 -6.94 23.15 -1.26
N SER A 111 -7.20 23.93 -0.20
CA SER A 111 -6.55 23.73 1.11
C SER A 111 -6.93 22.41 1.76
N LYS A 112 -8.16 21.91 1.56
CA LYS A 112 -8.62 20.62 2.08
C LYS A 112 -7.95 19.48 1.33
N GLU A 113 -7.95 19.54 0.00
CA GLU A 113 -7.31 18.53 -0.86
C GLU A 113 -5.79 18.43 -0.60
N LEU A 114 -5.09 19.55 -0.50
CA LEU A 114 -3.66 19.57 -0.15
C LEU A 114 -3.37 18.92 1.19
N ARG A 115 -4.18 19.18 2.22
CA ARG A 115 -3.99 18.55 3.54
C ARG A 115 -4.20 17.04 3.48
N MET A 116 -5.23 16.59 2.76
CA MET A 116 -5.52 15.16 2.61
C MET A 116 -4.42 14.44 1.84
N VAL A 117 -3.99 14.98 0.70
CA VAL A 117 -2.91 14.41 -0.11
C VAL A 117 -1.60 14.33 0.70
N ASN A 118 -1.26 15.35 1.48
CA ASN A 118 -0.07 15.34 2.32
C ASN A 118 -0.18 14.32 3.47
N ALA A 119 -1.36 14.19 4.11
CA ALA A 119 -1.58 13.20 5.17
C ALA A 119 -1.47 11.77 4.64
N GLN A 120 -2.07 11.50 3.48
CA GLN A 120 -1.95 10.22 2.78
C GLN A 120 -0.50 9.92 2.41
N ALA A 121 0.22 10.88 1.84
CA ALA A 121 1.62 10.71 1.44
C ALA A 121 2.51 10.34 2.64
N LEU A 122 2.36 11.02 3.78
CA LEU A 122 3.09 10.69 5.02
C LEU A 122 2.79 9.26 5.49
N PHE A 123 1.52 8.86 5.48
CA PHE A 123 1.12 7.51 5.88
C PHE A 123 1.76 6.44 4.98
N PHE A 124 1.74 6.63 3.66
CA PHE A 124 2.33 5.65 2.73
C PHE A 124 3.85 5.65 2.73
N ILE A 125 4.52 6.77 3.05
CA ILE A 125 5.96 6.79 3.30
C ILE A 125 6.32 5.91 4.51
N LEU A 126 5.51 5.93 5.57
CA LEU A 126 5.71 5.06 6.73
C LEU A 126 5.51 3.57 6.37
N ILE A 127 4.50 3.24 5.57
CA ILE A 127 4.29 1.86 5.10
C ILE A 127 5.48 1.37 4.27
N ILE A 128 5.94 2.16 3.27
CA ILE A 128 7.03 1.73 2.42
C ILE A 128 8.34 1.61 3.19
N SER A 129 8.59 2.49 4.15
CA SER A 129 9.77 2.39 5.02
C SER A 129 9.73 1.13 5.88
N GLY A 130 8.57 0.78 6.43
CA GLY A 130 8.36 -0.46 7.20
C GLY A 130 8.60 -1.71 6.35
N THR A 131 8.06 -1.75 5.13
CA THR A 131 8.30 -2.87 4.20
C THR A 131 9.76 -2.98 3.80
N CYS A 132 10.45 -1.87 3.55
CA CYS A 132 11.88 -1.86 3.25
C CYS A 132 12.71 -2.39 4.42
N LEU A 133 12.38 -2.00 5.66
CA LEU A 133 13.05 -2.51 6.84
C LEU A 133 12.88 -4.02 6.99
N GLU A 134 11.66 -4.56 6.79
CA GLU A 134 11.48 -6.02 6.76
C GLU A 134 12.37 -6.71 5.73
N TRP A 135 12.53 -6.13 4.54
CA TRP A 135 13.40 -6.69 3.51
C TRP A 135 14.88 -6.72 3.94
N VAL A 136 15.35 -5.66 4.59
CA VAL A 136 16.75 -5.54 5.04
C VAL A 136 17.03 -6.47 6.22
N PHE A 137 16.09 -6.59 7.16
CA PHE A 137 16.25 -7.37 8.38
C PHE A 137 15.68 -8.80 8.28
N TRP A 138 15.03 -9.14 7.14
CA TRP A 138 14.55 -10.50 6.94
C TRP A 138 15.73 -11.44 6.75
N VAL A 139 16.16 -12.06 7.86
CA VAL A 139 17.08 -13.19 7.83
C VAL A 139 16.21 -14.43 7.51
N PRO A 140 16.39 -15.07 6.33
CA PRO A 140 15.66 -16.30 6.04
C PRO A 140 15.95 -17.29 7.19
N PRO A 141 14.95 -18.04 7.68
CA PRO A 141 15.20 -19.05 8.68
C PRO A 141 16.32 -19.94 8.14
N ARG A 142 17.45 -20.00 8.86
CA ARG A 142 18.54 -20.88 8.48
C ARG A 142 17.92 -22.27 8.38
N TYR A 143 17.97 -22.84 7.20
CA TYR A 143 17.59 -24.23 6.97
C TYR A 143 18.55 -25.05 7.86
N VAL A 144 18.10 -25.41 9.05
CA VAL A 144 18.79 -26.41 9.86
C VAL A 144 18.40 -27.72 9.18
N PRO A 145 19.31 -28.37 8.45
CA PRO A 145 19.01 -29.67 7.87
C PRO A 145 18.66 -30.59 9.03
N MET A 146 17.45 -31.11 9.06
CA MET A 146 16.94 -32.04 10.08
C MET A 146 17.71 -33.36 10.10
N ASP A 147 18.75 -33.49 9.28
CA ASP A 147 19.49 -34.75 9.06
C ASP A 147 20.67 -34.98 10.02
N SER A 148 21.09 -33.96 10.75
CA SER A 148 22.25 -34.14 11.66
C SER A 148 21.89 -34.81 12.99
N GLY A 149 20.64 -34.89 13.38
CA GLY A 149 20.19 -35.48 14.65
C GLY A 149 19.88 -36.98 14.58
N TYR A 150 19.41 -37.47 13.44
CA TYR A 150 18.99 -38.87 13.31
C TYR A 150 20.15 -39.87 13.24
N HIS A 151 21.30 -39.46 12.72
CA HIS A 151 22.47 -40.31 12.65
C HIS A 151 23.15 -40.52 14.01
N ILE A 152 23.07 -39.55 14.91
CA ILE A 152 23.66 -39.66 16.25
C ILE A 152 22.83 -40.61 17.11
N VAL A 153 21.54 -40.56 17.06
CA VAL A 153 20.64 -41.43 17.85
C VAL A 153 20.73 -42.89 17.38
N LYS A 154 20.88 -43.16 16.08
CA LYS A 154 21.03 -44.52 15.53
C LYS A 154 22.35 -45.19 15.96
N ASN A 155 23.43 -44.41 16.01
CA ASN A 155 24.73 -44.93 16.42
C ASN A 155 24.79 -45.28 17.91
N ILE A 156 24.02 -44.60 18.76
CA ILE A 156 23.97 -44.91 20.21
C ILE A 156 23.13 -46.19 20.46
N GLN A 157 22.11 -46.48 19.65
CA GLN A 157 21.29 -47.69 19.79
C GLN A 157 21.97 -48.97 19.27
N GLN A 158 22.99 -48.83 18.42
CA GLN A 158 23.75 -50.01 17.92
C GLN A 158 24.97 -50.37 18.76
N SER A 159 25.31 -49.57 19.79
CA SER A 159 26.44 -49.82 20.67
C SER A 159 26.05 -50.46 22.02
N HIS A 160 24.82 -50.89 22.17
CA HIS A 160 24.32 -51.71 23.29
C HIS A 160 23.70 -53.00 22.74
#